data_851b8fc6033e95e7298e97770c0307f3
#
_entry.id   851b8fc6033e95e7298e97770c0307f3
#
_cell.length_a   1.000
_cell.length_b   1.000
_cell.length_c   1.000
_cell.angle_alpha   90.00
_cell.angle_beta   90.00
_cell.angle_gamma   90.00
#
_symmetry.space_group_name_H-M   'P 1'
#
loop_
_entity.id
_entity.type
_entity.pdbx_description
1 polymer ?
#
loop_
_entity_poly.entity_id
_entity_poly.type
_entity_poly.pdbx_seq_one_letter_code
_entity_poly.pdbx_strand_id
1 'polypeptide(L)'
;MDRKVLEYYTAEMDEAVKRGIEENRKGRFFAVVRDKDGKPIKNATLKLKQKTHEFRFGANIFMLDELPTDEKNAIYKEKFASLFNLATLPFYWDALEPTPGHTRYAADSEKIYRRPAPDRCIDFCKAHGIEPREHALCYDHFFPEWLRGKSDFEVKRALVNRMREISERYAGDIPTIEVTNESYWEKGVTDFYRSPEFVEWCFKTAEKFFPENKLCINEWSEMWEGEGRCIDRYFLQVENALLKGARIDAIGMQFHMFYREEEYYN
;
A
#
# COMPACT_ATOMS: atom_id res chain seq x y z
N MET A 1 10.81 -16.14 14.75
CA MET A 1 9.50 -15.98 15.41
C MET A 1 9.77 -16.10 16.90
N ASP A 2 9.45 -15.09 17.67
CA ASP A 2 9.73 -15.06 19.12
C ASP A 2 8.92 -16.17 19.79
N ARG A 3 9.53 -16.86 20.79
CA ARG A 3 8.86 -17.94 21.56
C ARG A 3 7.57 -17.46 22.21
N LYS A 4 7.51 -16.21 22.66
CA LYS A 4 6.33 -15.62 23.28
C LYS A 4 5.10 -15.61 22.36
N VAL A 5 5.25 -15.33 21.08
CA VAL A 5 4.14 -15.35 20.12
C VAL A 5 3.53 -16.75 19.96
N LEU A 6 4.33 -17.80 20.13
CA LEU A 6 3.85 -19.19 20.07
C LEU A 6 3.07 -19.62 21.31
N GLU A 7 3.29 -18.99 22.45
CA GLU A 7 2.59 -19.29 23.73
C GLU A 7 1.12 -18.85 23.71
N TYR A 8 0.77 -17.87 22.87
CA TYR A 8 -0.61 -17.41 22.65
C TYR A 8 -1.38 -18.22 21.62
N TYR A 9 -0.72 -19.13 20.89
CA TYR A 9 -1.36 -19.93 19.87
C TYR A 9 -2.07 -21.13 20.53
N THR A 10 -3.38 -21.00 20.74
CA THR A 10 -4.19 -22.05 21.37
C THR A 10 -4.64 -23.10 20.34
N ALA A 11 -4.96 -24.30 20.83
CA ALA A 11 -5.56 -25.35 19.99
C ALA A 11 -6.88 -24.88 19.33
N GLU A 12 -7.64 -24.02 20.00
CA GLU A 12 -8.88 -23.44 19.48
C GLU A 12 -8.61 -22.50 18.30
N MET A 13 -7.53 -21.68 18.35
CA MET A 13 -7.11 -20.86 17.22
C MET A 13 -6.69 -21.71 16.03
N ASP A 14 -5.98 -22.79 16.28
CA ASP A 14 -5.56 -23.76 15.23
C ASP A 14 -6.78 -24.36 14.52
N GLU A 15 -7.78 -24.79 15.27
CA GLU A 15 -9.03 -25.33 14.71
C GLU A 15 -9.84 -24.25 13.98
N ALA A 16 -9.88 -23.02 14.47
CA ALA A 16 -10.51 -21.90 13.78
C ALA A 16 -9.83 -21.58 12.46
N VAL A 17 -8.49 -21.56 12.43
CA VAL A 17 -7.70 -21.37 11.20
C VAL A 17 -7.95 -22.50 10.22
N LYS A 18 -7.91 -23.76 10.64
CA LYS A 18 -8.18 -24.92 9.77
C LYS A 18 -9.57 -24.82 9.17
N ARG A 19 -10.59 -24.56 9.99
CA ARG A 19 -11.97 -24.38 9.51
C ARG A 19 -12.07 -23.23 8.51
N GLY A 20 -11.49 -22.05 8.82
CA GLY A 20 -11.48 -20.91 7.91
C GLY A 20 -10.80 -21.21 6.58
N ILE A 21 -9.72 -22.02 6.58
CA ILE A 21 -9.07 -22.47 5.34
C ILE A 21 -10.03 -23.38 4.54
N GLU A 22 -10.65 -24.37 5.18
CA GLU A 22 -11.59 -25.26 4.50
C GLU A 22 -12.78 -24.52 3.87
N GLU A 23 -13.36 -23.58 4.61
CA GLU A 23 -14.58 -22.88 4.21
C GLU A 23 -14.31 -21.76 3.19
N ASN A 24 -13.19 -21.03 3.32
CA ASN A 24 -12.97 -19.78 2.59
C ASN A 24 -11.78 -19.80 1.61
N ARG A 25 -10.88 -20.81 1.72
CA ARG A 25 -9.65 -20.87 0.91
C ARG A 25 -9.56 -22.09 0.00
N LYS A 26 -10.49 -23.03 0.11
CA LYS A 26 -10.56 -24.20 -0.74
C LYS A 26 -11.79 -24.16 -1.65
N GLY A 27 -11.62 -24.56 -2.89
CA GLY A 27 -12.67 -24.71 -3.87
C GLY A 27 -12.67 -26.12 -4.44
N ARG A 28 -13.80 -26.53 -5.05
CA ARG A 28 -13.87 -27.81 -5.76
C ARG A 28 -13.27 -27.64 -7.14
N PHE A 29 -12.37 -28.54 -7.49
CA PHE A 29 -11.78 -28.64 -8.82
C PHE A 29 -12.15 -29.99 -9.44
N PHE A 30 -12.60 -29.96 -10.68
CA PHE A 30 -12.92 -31.17 -11.44
C PHE A 30 -12.05 -31.21 -12.70
N ALA A 31 -11.36 -32.31 -12.91
CA ALA A 31 -10.60 -32.56 -14.13
C ALA A 31 -10.93 -33.93 -14.70
N VAL A 32 -11.12 -34.00 -15.99
CA VAL A 32 -11.23 -35.26 -16.72
C VAL A 32 -10.04 -35.37 -17.65
N VAL A 33 -9.15 -36.33 -17.36
CA VAL A 33 -8.02 -36.64 -18.24
C VAL A 33 -8.54 -37.53 -19.38
N ARG A 34 -8.23 -37.11 -20.61
CA ARG A 34 -8.62 -37.83 -21.82
C ARG A 34 -7.39 -38.24 -22.62
N ASP A 35 -7.48 -39.35 -23.34
CA ASP A 35 -6.47 -39.73 -24.32
C ASP A 35 -6.57 -38.89 -25.62
N LYS A 36 -5.70 -39.17 -26.59
CA LYS A 36 -5.67 -38.49 -27.87
C LYS A 36 -6.97 -38.65 -28.69
N ASP A 37 -7.76 -39.70 -28.42
CA ASP A 37 -9.03 -40.00 -29.09
C ASP A 37 -10.23 -39.44 -28.29
N GLY A 38 -9.98 -38.68 -27.23
CA GLY A 38 -10.98 -38.04 -26.38
C GLY A 38 -11.62 -38.94 -25.34
N LYS A 39 -11.17 -40.17 -25.15
CA LYS A 39 -11.72 -41.12 -24.17
C LYS A 39 -11.16 -40.85 -22.77
N PRO A 40 -12.00 -40.90 -21.71
CA PRO A 40 -11.53 -40.72 -20.34
C PRO A 40 -10.51 -41.76 -19.93
N ILE A 41 -9.41 -41.32 -19.35
CA ILE A 41 -8.38 -42.20 -18.75
C ILE A 41 -8.74 -42.39 -17.28
N LYS A 42 -8.93 -43.66 -16.88
CA LYS A 42 -9.16 -44.04 -15.48
C LYS A 42 -7.82 -44.10 -14.73
N ASN A 43 -7.86 -43.78 -13.44
CA ASN A 43 -6.71 -43.88 -12.52
C ASN A 43 -5.49 -43.04 -12.95
N ALA A 44 -5.72 -41.88 -13.61
CA ALA A 44 -4.67 -40.93 -13.95
C ALA A 44 -4.13 -40.23 -12.69
N THR A 45 -2.82 -40.09 -12.58
CA THR A 45 -2.17 -39.31 -11.54
C THR A 45 -1.96 -37.88 -12.04
N LEU A 46 -2.53 -36.90 -11.33
CA LEU A 46 -2.32 -35.46 -11.63
C LEU A 46 -1.36 -34.84 -10.61
N LYS A 47 -0.33 -34.15 -11.09
CA LYS A 47 0.53 -33.31 -10.28
C LYS A 47 0.12 -31.87 -10.49
N LEU A 48 -0.44 -31.25 -9.45
CA LEU A 48 -0.84 -29.85 -9.47
C LEU A 48 0.23 -29.00 -8.78
N LYS A 49 0.56 -27.87 -9.40
CA LYS A 49 1.44 -26.85 -8.81
C LYS A 49 0.80 -25.49 -9.01
N GLN A 50 0.39 -24.86 -7.90
CA GLN A 50 -0.05 -23.46 -7.93
C GLN A 50 1.11 -22.56 -8.33
N LYS A 51 0.91 -21.66 -9.28
CA LYS A 51 1.92 -20.73 -9.76
C LYS A 51 1.62 -19.28 -9.37
N THR A 52 0.34 -18.94 -9.27
CA THR A 52 -0.14 -17.58 -8.95
C THR A 52 -1.29 -17.65 -7.98
N HIS A 53 -1.54 -16.55 -7.29
CA HIS A 53 -2.71 -16.34 -6.44
C HIS A 53 -3.11 -14.86 -6.50
N GLU A 54 -4.36 -14.55 -6.20
CA GLU A 54 -4.89 -13.18 -6.23
C GLU A 54 -4.51 -12.37 -5.00
N PHE A 55 -4.25 -13.03 -3.87
CA PHE A 55 -3.85 -12.34 -2.65
C PHE A 55 -2.50 -11.64 -2.85
N ARG A 56 -2.40 -10.38 -2.40
CA ARG A 56 -1.19 -9.58 -2.51
C ARG A 56 -0.36 -9.68 -1.24
N PHE A 57 0.83 -10.26 -1.37
CA PHE A 57 1.89 -10.16 -0.38
C PHE A 57 2.86 -9.08 -0.83
N GLY A 58 3.08 -8.08 0.00
CA GLY A 58 3.90 -6.95 -0.40
C GLY A 58 4.80 -6.43 0.70
N ALA A 59 5.78 -5.63 0.27
CA ALA A 59 6.62 -4.84 1.15
C ALA A 59 6.94 -3.50 0.50
N ASN A 60 7.48 -2.55 1.29
CA ASN A 60 8.05 -1.36 0.70
C ASN A 60 9.35 -1.71 -0.07
N ILE A 61 9.51 -1.11 -1.25
CA ILE A 61 10.69 -1.32 -2.12
C ILE A 61 11.77 -0.25 -1.91
N PHE A 62 11.76 0.41 -0.78
CA PHE A 62 12.57 1.60 -0.48
C PHE A 62 14.08 1.36 -0.52
N MET A 63 14.51 0.11 -0.47
CA MET A 63 15.93 -0.26 -0.53
C MET A 63 16.40 -0.71 -1.93
N LEU A 64 15.57 -0.49 -2.97
CA LEU A 64 15.95 -0.84 -4.34
C LEU A 64 17.17 -0.03 -4.78
N ASP A 65 18.29 -0.73 -5.07
CA ASP A 65 19.58 -0.15 -5.43
C ASP A 65 20.20 0.80 -4.38
N GLU A 66 19.78 0.67 -3.11
CA GLU A 66 20.25 1.50 -2.00
C GLU A 66 21.30 0.79 -1.11
N LEU A 67 21.56 -0.49 -1.36
CA LEU A 67 22.52 -1.25 -0.56
C LEU A 67 23.96 -0.92 -1.00
N PRO A 68 24.96 -1.10 -0.09
CA PRO A 68 26.33 -0.63 -0.32
C PRO A 68 27.07 -1.29 -1.49
N THR A 69 26.67 -2.49 -1.92
CA THR A 69 27.34 -3.22 -2.99
C THR A 69 26.36 -3.76 -4.02
N ASP A 70 26.81 -3.90 -5.27
CA ASP A 70 26.01 -4.46 -6.36
C ASP A 70 25.54 -5.90 -6.05
N GLU A 71 26.39 -6.70 -5.39
CA GLU A 71 26.03 -8.05 -4.96
C GLU A 71 24.84 -8.04 -4.00
N LYS A 72 24.85 -7.15 -2.98
CA LYS A 72 23.74 -7.01 -2.04
C LYS A 72 22.45 -6.51 -2.72
N ASN A 73 22.59 -5.58 -3.66
CA ASN A 73 21.47 -5.10 -4.45
C ASN A 73 20.88 -6.20 -5.33
N ALA A 74 21.71 -7.04 -5.94
CA ALA A 74 21.26 -8.20 -6.72
C ALA A 74 20.52 -9.21 -5.85
N ILE A 75 21.05 -9.54 -4.66
CA ILE A 75 20.40 -10.42 -3.68
C ILE A 75 19.06 -9.83 -3.22
N TYR A 76 19.01 -8.53 -2.93
CA TYR A 76 17.77 -7.85 -2.54
C TYR A 76 16.70 -7.99 -3.63
N LYS A 77 17.04 -7.69 -4.88
CA LYS A 77 16.13 -7.81 -6.03
C LYS A 77 15.61 -9.23 -6.23
N GLU A 78 16.50 -10.23 -6.18
CA GLU A 78 16.13 -11.65 -6.27
C GLU A 78 15.15 -12.04 -5.16
N LYS A 79 15.48 -11.70 -3.90
CA LYS A 79 14.63 -12.04 -2.75
C LYS A 79 13.29 -11.32 -2.82
N PHE A 80 13.28 -10.03 -3.12
CA PHE A 80 12.06 -9.25 -3.25
C PHE A 80 11.12 -9.86 -4.31
N ALA A 81 11.64 -10.13 -5.51
CA ALA A 81 10.87 -10.71 -6.60
C ALA A 81 10.40 -12.16 -6.33
N SER A 82 11.13 -12.92 -5.50
CA SER A 82 10.74 -14.29 -5.15
C SER A 82 9.66 -14.36 -4.06
N LEU A 83 9.53 -13.33 -3.22
CA LEU A 83 8.65 -13.33 -2.06
C LEU A 83 7.37 -12.52 -2.27
N PHE A 84 7.45 -11.42 -3.04
CA PHE A 84 6.39 -10.43 -3.13
C PHE A 84 5.80 -10.33 -4.53
N ASN A 85 4.50 -10.11 -4.59
CA ASN A 85 3.75 -9.79 -5.79
C ASN A 85 3.11 -8.39 -5.73
N LEU A 86 3.46 -7.59 -4.70
CA LEU A 86 3.08 -6.19 -4.54
C LEU A 86 4.27 -5.41 -3.96
N ALA A 87 4.48 -4.19 -4.44
CA ALA A 87 5.50 -3.29 -3.94
C ALA A 87 4.91 -1.92 -3.60
N THR A 88 5.18 -1.43 -2.39
CA THR A 88 4.84 -0.06 -2.00
C THR A 88 5.99 0.86 -2.38
N LEU A 89 5.71 1.86 -3.21
CA LEU A 89 6.67 2.80 -3.78
C LEU A 89 6.72 4.10 -2.95
N PRO A 90 7.91 4.70 -2.73
CA PRO A 90 8.05 5.91 -1.93
C PRO A 90 7.72 7.16 -2.77
N PHE A 91 6.49 7.62 -2.72
CA PHE A 91 6.06 8.88 -3.33
C PHE A 91 6.09 10.04 -2.32
N TYR A 92 6.99 10.02 -1.34
CA TYR A 92 7.12 11.08 -0.34
C TYR A 92 7.49 12.41 -0.98
N TRP A 93 6.65 13.42 -0.77
CA TRP A 93 6.69 14.66 -1.53
C TRP A 93 7.98 15.45 -1.34
N ASP A 94 8.47 15.56 -0.10
CA ASP A 94 9.72 16.25 0.22
C ASP A 94 10.92 15.70 -0.54
N ALA A 95 10.97 14.37 -0.69
CA ALA A 95 12.03 13.70 -1.43
C ALA A 95 11.78 13.64 -2.94
N LEU A 96 10.52 13.63 -3.35
CA LEU A 96 10.14 13.54 -4.76
C LEU A 96 10.26 14.89 -5.49
N GLU A 97 9.99 16.00 -4.77
CA GLU A 97 10.12 17.37 -5.24
C GLU A 97 10.82 18.23 -4.18
N PRO A 98 12.13 18.04 -3.99
CA PRO A 98 12.91 18.74 -2.95
C PRO A 98 12.95 20.25 -3.15
N THR A 99 12.81 20.72 -4.38
CA THR A 99 12.65 22.12 -4.75
C THR A 99 11.53 22.29 -5.77
N PRO A 100 10.81 23.43 -5.81
CA PRO A 100 9.66 23.62 -6.69
C PRO A 100 9.96 23.33 -8.15
N GLY A 101 9.20 22.41 -8.76
CA GLY A 101 9.35 22.01 -10.15
C GLY A 101 10.53 21.07 -10.45
N HIS A 102 11.31 20.70 -9.43
CA HIS A 102 12.44 19.76 -9.57
C HIS A 102 12.03 18.36 -9.11
N THR A 103 11.30 17.66 -9.96
CA THR A 103 10.77 16.35 -9.64
C THR A 103 11.80 15.24 -9.92
N ARG A 104 11.90 14.27 -9.02
CA ARG A 104 12.81 13.12 -9.08
C ARG A 104 12.11 11.85 -9.58
N TYR A 105 11.32 11.95 -10.66
CA TYR A 105 10.63 10.81 -11.22
C TYR A 105 11.54 9.86 -12.01
N ALA A 106 12.48 10.43 -12.80
CA ALA A 106 13.31 9.68 -13.72
C ALA A 106 14.27 8.71 -13.02
N ALA A 107 14.52 7.56 -13.64
CA ALA A 107 15.33 6.49 -13.06
C ALA A 107 16.78 6.90 -12.73
N ASP A 108 17.32 7.92 -13.41
CA ASP A 108 18.62 8.52 -13.21
C ASP A 108 18.65 9.73 -12.27
N SER A 109 17.50 10.06 -11.64
CA SER A 109 17.42 11.13 -10.66
C SER A 109 18.41 10.94 -9.52
N GLU A 110 18.79 12.06 -8.88
CA GLU A 110 19.66 12.05 -7.71
C GLU A 110 19.20 11.05 -6.65
N LYS A 111 20.16 10.31 -6.07
CA LYS A 111 19.86 9.33 -5.03
C LYS A 111 19.58 10.01 -3.70
N ILE A 112 18.47 9.65 -3.11
CA ILE A 112 18.12 9.97 -1.71
C ILE A 112 17.88 8.64 -1.01
N TYR A 113 18.58 8.39 0.09
CA TYR A 113 18.51 7.14 0.83
C TYR A 113 17.08 6.73 1.15
N ARG A 114 16.73 5.50 0.82
CA ARG A 114 15.39 4.92 0.95
C ARG A 114 14.29 5.61 0.12
N ARG A 115 14.70 6.38 -0.90
CA ARG A 115 13.78 7.08 -1.81
C ARG A 115 14.19 6.83 -3.27
N PRO A 116 14.22 5.56 -3.71
CA PRO A 116 14.49 5.26 -5.12
C PRO A 116 13.48 6.00 -6.01
N ALA A 117 13.96 6.44 -7.16
CA ALA A 117 13.10 7.15 -8.13
C ALA A 117 11.95 6.25 -8.60
N PRO A 118 10.72 6.79 -8.74
CA PRO A 118 9.54 6.02 -9.15
C PRO A 118 9.71 5.22 -10.43
N ASP A 119 10.31 5.80 -11.48
CA ASP A 119 10.53 5.09 -12.76
C ASP A 119 11.35 3.80 -12.54
N ARG A 120 12.41 3.87 -11.73
CA ARG A 120 13.22 2.70 -11.39
C ARG A 120 12.43 1.61 -10.69
N CYS A 121 11.54 2.01 -9.78
CA CYS A 121 10.67 1.08 -9.07
C CYS A 121 9.64 0.44 -10.00
N ILE A 122 9.03 1.24 -10.88
CA ILE A 122 8.05 0.77 -11.88
C ILE A 122 8.70 -0.21 -12.86
N ASP A 123 9.89 0.11 -13.37
CA ASP A 123 10.63 -0.77 -14.28
C ASP A 123 10.92 -2.13 -13.62
N PHE A 124 11.36 -2.12 -12.37
CA PHE A 124 11.58 -3.34 -11.61
C PHE A 124 10.27 -4.14 -11.42
N CYS A 125 9.19 -3.47 -11.05
CA CYS A 125 7.87 -4.11 -10.87
C CYS A 125 7.39 -4.76 -12.17
N LYS A 126 7.48 -4.05 -13.31
CA LYS A 126 7.11 -4.56 -14.64
C LYS A 126 7.95 -5.77 -15.04
N ALA A 127 9.26 -5.71 -14.83
CA ALA A 127 10.18 -6.80 -15.17
C ALA A 127 9.90 -8.10 -14.40
N HIS A 128 9.30 -8.00 -13.21
CA HIS A 128 9.08 -9.14 -12.32
C HIS A 128 7.59 -9.49 -12.10
N GLY A 129 6.66 -8.80 -12.78
CA GLY A 129 5.23 -9.03 -12.62
C GLY A 129 4.70 -8.69 -11.22
N ILE A 130 5.31 -7.69 -10.58
CA ILE A 130 4.94 -7.20 -9.25
C ILE A 130 3.99 -6.01 -9.43
N GLU A 131 2.89 -5.98 -8.70
CA GLU A 131 1.95 -4.86 -8.72
C GLU A 131 2.50 -3.67 -7.91
N PRO A 132 2.70 -2.48 -8.50
CA PRO A 132 3.11 -1.31 -7.75
C PRO A 132 1.91 -0.65 -7.04
N ARG A 133 2.16 -0.10 -5.84
CA ARG A 133 1.24 0.73 -5.07
C ARG A 133 1.92 2.05 -4.72
N GLU A 134 1.29 3.15 -5.02
CA GLU A 134 1.76 4.48 -4.64
C GLU A 134 1.56 4.73 -3.14
N HIS A 135 2.53 5.42 -2.48
CA HIS A 135 2.48 5.79 -1.05
C HIS A 135 3.33 7.06 -0.80
N ALA A 136 2.72 8.21 -0.53
CA ALA A 136 1.33 8.57 -0.60
C ALA A 136 1.21 9.95 -1.27
N LEU A 137 0.05 10.29 -1.85
CA LEU A 137 -0.16 11.61 -2.47
C LEU A 137 -0.10 12.74 -1.43
N CYS A 138 -0.82 12.57 -0.32
CA CYS A 138 -0.95 13.56 0.74
C CYS A 138 -0.55 12.96 2.08
N TYR A 139 0.66 13.28 2.52
CA TYR A 139 1.19 12.86 3.81
C TYR A 139 1.97 14.02 4.44
N ASP A 140 1.49 14.55 5.56
CA ASP A 140 2.03 15.77 6.18
C ASP A 140 3.44 15.58 6.75
N HIS A 141 3.78 14.35 7.18
CA HIS A 141 5.11 14.02 7.71
C HIS A 141 6.23 14.26 6.68
N PHE A 142 5.92 14.08 5.39
CA PHE A 142 6.85 14.32 4.27
C PHE A 142 6.43 15.52 3.41
N PHE A 143 5.89 16.54 4.07
CA PHE A 143 5.52 17.79 3.44
C PHE A 143 6.77 18.60 3.04
N PRO A 144 6.87 19.08 1.79
CA PRO A 144 8.07 19.76 1.32
C PRO A 144 8.30 21.11 2.00
N GLU A 145 9.56 21.39 2.35
CA GLU A 145 9.95 22.58 3.10
C GLU A 145 9.59 23.89 2.37
N TRP A 146 9.67 23.88 1.04
CA TRP A 146 9.35 25.04 0.22
C TRP A 146 7.87 25.47 0.23
N LEU A 147 6.97 24.60 0.70
CA LEU A 147 5.54 24.91 0.92
C LEU A 147 5.21 25.35 2.34
N ARG A 148 6.14 25.24 3.29
CA ARG A 148 5.90 25.68 4.66
C ARG A 148 5.62 27.18 4.72
N GLY A 149 4.61 27.58 5.50
CA GLY A 149 4.19 28.98 5.63
C GLY A 149 3.45 29.56 4.42
N LYS A 150 3.17 28.72 3.40
CA LYS A 150 2.31 29.13 2.29
C LYS A 150 0.83 29.09 2.69
N SER A 151 0.03 29.89 1.98
CA SER A 151 -1.42 29.91 2.16
C SER A 151 -2.06 28.57 1.75
N ASP A 152 -3.24 28.27 2.31
CA ASP A 152 -4.02 27.08 1.94
C ASP A 152 -4.32 27.01 0.44
N PHE A 153 -4.52 28.17 -0.20
CA PHE A 153 -4.70 28.24 -1.65
C PHE A 153 -3.45 27.77 -2.41
N GLU A 154 -2.27 28.20 -2.00
CA GLU A 154 -1.00 27.79 -2.62
C GLU A 154 -0.74 26.29 -2.40
N VAL A 155 -1.01 25.79 -1.19
CA VAL A 155 -0.87 24.35 -0.86
C VAL A 155 -1.83 23.51 -1.69
N LYS A 156 -3.10 23.88 -1.76
CA LYS A 156 -4.10 23.18 -2.61
C LYS A 156 -3.71 23.18 -4.08
N ARG A 157 -3.22 24.32 -4.59
CA ARG A 157 -2.74 24.42 -5.97
C ARG A 157 -1.54 23.50 -6.25
N ALA A 158 -0.60 23.43 -5.32
CA ALA A 158 0.56 22.55 -5.43
C ALA A 158 0.14 21.08 -5.38
N LEU A 159 -0.80 20.68 -4.51
CA LEU A 159 -1.37 19.34 -4.47
C LEU A 159 -2.08 18.96 -5.77
N VAL A 160 -2.86 19.88 -6.35
CA VAL A 160 -3.51 19.65 -7.65
C VAL A 160 -2.48 19.41 -8.74
N ASN A 161 -1.41 20.21 -8.79
CA ASN A 161 -0.32 20.03 -9.76
C ASN A 161 0.37 18.68 -9.56
N ARG A 162 0.70 18.33 -8.32
CA ARG A 162 1.31 17.03 -7.96
C ARG A 162 0.44 15.86 -8.42
N MET A 163 -0.86 15.88 -8.10
CA MET A 163 -1.78 14.80 -8.49
C MET A 163 -1.87 14.68 -10.02
N ARG A 164 -1.91 15.81 -10.73
CA ARG A 164 -1.92 15.82 -12.19
C ARG A 164 -0.64 15.20 -12.76
N GLU A 165 0.54 15.64 -12.33
CA GLU A 165 1.82 15.16 -12.84
C GLU A 165 2.01 13.65 -12.56
N ILE A 166 1.66 13.19 -11.36
CA ILE A 166 1.73 11.77 -11.00
C ILE A 166 0.74 10.97 -11.84
N SER A 167 -0.48 11.48 -12.07
CA SER A 167 -1.47 10.77 -12.88
C SER A 167 -1.05 10.66 -14.34
N GLU A 168 -0.59 11.75 -14.94
CA GLU A 168 -0.12 11.77 -16.33
C GLU A 168 1.02 10.77 -16.56
N ARG A 169 1.86 10.55 -15.54
CA ARG A 169 3.02 9.67 -15.64
C ARG A 169 2.72 8.22 -15.25
N TYR A 170 1.90 7.98 -14.22
CA TYR A 170 1.83 6.69 -13.55
C TYR A 170 0.44 6.08 -13.41
N ALA A 171 -0.64 6.79 -13.75
CA ALA A 171 -1.99 6.25 -13.55
C ALA A 171 -2.24 4.92 -14.29
N GLY A 172 -1.60 4.74 -15.46
CA GLY A 172 -1.68 3.49 -16.22
C GLY A 172 -0.84 2.33 -15.65
N ASP A 173 0.12 2.62 -14.79
CA ASP A 173 1.06 1.63 -14.26
C ASP A 173 0.76 1.24 -12.80
N ILE A 174 0.14 2.14 -12.03
CA ILE A 174 -0.09 1.95 -10.59
C ILE A 174 -1.58 1.77 -10.31
N PRO A 175 -2.05 0.55 -10.06
CA PRO A 175 -3.49 0.30 -9.86
C PRO A 175 -4.09 0.92 -8.60
N THR A 176 -3.27 1.11 -7.54
CA THR A 176 -3.73 1.63 -6.25
C THR A 176 -2.95 2.87 -5.85
N ILE A 177 -3.70 3.95 -5.62
CA ILE A 177 -3.20 5.26 -5.21
C ILE A 177 -3.61 5.50 -3.76
N GLU A 178 -2.64 5.71 -2.89
CA GLU A 178 -2.89 6.09 -1.50
C GLU A 178 -3.04 7.60 -1.41
N VAL A 179 -4.29 8.04 -1.34
CA VAL A 179 -4.63 9.48 -1.41
C VAL A 179 -4.20 10.23 -0.16
N THR A 180 -4.47 9.65 1.03
CA THR A 180 -4.05 10.24 2.30
C THR A 180 -3.44 9.18 3.21
N ASN A 181 -2.38 9.55 3.91
CA ASN A 181 -1.77 8.75 4.95
C ASN A 181 -1.71 9.53 6.27
N GLU A 182 -2.13 8.88 7.38
CA GLU A 182 -2.07 9.42 8.74
C GLU A 182 -2.69 10.83 8.88
N SER A 183 -3.80 11.04 8.20
CA SER A 183 -4.46 12.34 8.07
C SER A 183 -5.31 12.73 9.28
N TYR A 184 -5.49 11.82 10.20
CA TYR A 184 -6.33 12.07 11.37
C TYR A 184 -5.55 12.61 12.60
N TRP A 185 -4.22 12.64 12.51
CA TRP A 185 -3.38 13.24 13.52
C TRP A 185 -3.51 14.78 13.52
N GLU A 186 -3.79 15.36 14.69
CA GLU A 186 -4.02 16.80 14.87
C GLU A 186 -2.77 17.70 14.63
N LYS A 187 -1.70 17.15 14.07
CA LYS A 187 -0.41 17.82 13.86
C LYS A 187 -0.18 18.29 12.44
N GLY A 188 -1.22 18.47 11.65
CA GLY A 188 -1.08 18.93 10.27
C GLY A 188 -0.16 20.14 10.13
N VAL A 189 0.73 20.11 9.14
CA VAL A 189 1.77 21.14 8.87
C VAL A 189 1.18 22.48 8.44
N THR A 190 -0.06 22.50 7.96
CA THR A 190 -0.80 23.71 7.57
C THR A 190 -2.22 23.68 8.12
N ASP A 191 -2.92 24.81 8.09
CA ASP A 191 -4.33 24.89 8.52
C ASP A 191 -5.21 24.00 7.63
N PHE A 192 -4.90 23.91 6.34
CA PHE A 192 -5.60 23.03 5.42
C PHE A 192 -5.49 21.54 5.82
N TYR A 193 -4.30 21.05 6.18
CA TYR A 193 -4.11 19.67 6.62
C TYR A 193 -4.83 19.35 7.94
N ARG A 194 -5.07 20.36 8.78
CA ARG A 194 -5.88 20.24 10.01
C ARG A 194 -7.37 20.42 9.77
N SER A 195 -7.76 20.84 8.59
CA SER A 195 -9.17 21.08 8.26
C SER A 195 -9.97 19.77 8.26
N PRO A 196 -11.18 19.73 8.84
CA PRO A 196 -12.07 18.58 8.75
C PRO A 196 -12.52 18.24 7.31
N GLU A 197 -12.23 19.11 6.34
CA GLU A 197 -12.50 18.93 4.92
C GLU A 197 -11.32 18.33 4.16
N PHE A 198 -10.16 18.17 4.80
CA PHE A 198 -8.92 17.76 4.13
C PHE A 198 -9.08 16.44 3.37
N VAL A 199 -9.55 15.37 4.04
CA VAL A 199 -9.70 14.04 3.42
C VAL A 199 -10.70 14.09 2.26
N GLU A 200 -11.86 14.67 2.49
CA GLU A 200 -12.88 14.84 1.44
C GLU A 200 -12.30 15.56 0.21
N TRP A 201 -11.62 16.70 0.43
CA TRP A 201 -11.04 17.48 -0.64
C TRP A 201 -9.97 16.71 -1.41
N CYS A 202 -9.09 15.99 -0.70
CA CYS A 202 -8.04 15.17 -1.32
C CYS A 202 -8.65 14.07 -2.21
N PHE A 203 -9.63 13.34 -1.73
CA PHE A 203 -10.27 12.27 -2.49
C PHE A 203 -11.07 12.79 -3.69
N LYS A 204 -11.88 13.83 -3.52
CA LYS A 204 -12.59 14.47 -4.64
C LYS A 204 -11.67 15.07 -5.69
N THR A 205 -10.48 15.48 -5.30
CA THR A 205 -9.46 15.98 -6.23
C THR A 205 -8.75 14.82 -6.91
N ALA A 206 -8.33 13.80 -6.17
CA ALA A 206 -7.67 12.62 -6.70
C ALA A 206 -8.55 11.87 -7.70
N GLU A 207 -9.85 11.74 -7.44
CA GLU A 207 -10.80 11.08 -8.36
C GLU A 207 -10.80 11.69 -9.78
N LYS A 208 -10.56 12.99 -9.90
CA LYS A 208 -10.50 13.67 -11.21
C LYS A 208 -9.28 13.27 -12.03
N PHE A 209 -8.19 12.93 -11.36
CA PHE A 209 -6.92 12.56 -11.98
C PHE A 209 -6.72 11.04 -12.08
N PHE A 210 -7.36 10.27 -11.19
CA PHE A 210 -7.23 8.82 -11.09
C PHE A 210 -8.60 8.12 -11.17
N PRO A 211 -9.38 8.32 -12.26
CA PRO A 211 -10.75 7.80 -12.36
C PRO A 211 -10.81 6.27 -12.35
N GLU A 212 -9.81 5.60 -12.91
CA GLU A 212 -9.74 4.14 -13.05
C GLU A 212 -8.94 3.44 -11.94
N ASN A 213 -8.19 4.20 -11.14
CA ASN A 213 -7.35 3.67 -10.09
C ASN A 213 -8.16 3.47 -8.81
N LYS A 214 -7.77 2.51 -7.97
CA LYS A 214 -8.31 2.37 -6.61
C LYS A 214 -7.75 3.47 -5.72
N LEU A 215 -8.63 4.24 -5.11
CA LEU A 215 -8.28 5.28 -4.16
C LEU A 215 -8.29 4.72 -2.73
N CYS A 216 -7.16 4.77 -2.06
CA CYS A 216 -6.97 4.20 -0.74
C CYS A 216 -6.76 5.31 0.30
N ILE A 217 -7.42 5.20 1.44
CA ILE A 217 -7.09 5.91 2.68
C ILE A 217 -6.27 4.98 3.56
N ASN A 218 -5.24 5.49 4.26
CA ASN A 218 -4.40 4.67 5.13
C ASN A 218 -4.12 5.41 6.44
N GLU A 219 -4.37 4.73 7.55
CA GLU A 219 -4.24 5.33 8.88
C GLU A 219 -3.53 4.41 9.85
N TRP A 220 -2.94 5.04 10.86
CA TRP A 220 -2.61 4.40 12.10
C TRP A 220 -3.92 3.92 12.76
N SER A 221 -4.11 2.63 12.82
CA SER A 221 -5.32 2.08 13.41
C SER A 221 -5.12 1.94 14.94
N GLU A 222 -5.70 2.86 15.69
CA GLU A 222 -5.90 2.70 17.15
C GLU A 222 -7.06 1.74 17.46
N MET A 223 -7.57 1.01 16.49
CA MET A 223 -8.70 0.07 16.68
C MET A 223 -8.48 -0.90 17.83
N TRP A 224 -7.23 -1.11 18.23
CA TRP A 224 -6.82 -2.01 19.30
C TRP A 224 -6.61 -1.32 20.65
N GLU A 225 -6.51 0.00 20.67
CA GLU A 225 -6.25 0.77 21.90
C GLU A 225 -7.54 1.17 22.63
N GLY A 226 -8.69 0.95 22.03
CA GLY A 226 -9.98 1.34 22.60
C GLY A 226 -10.54 0.28 23.51
N GLU A 227 -10.45 0.43 24.83
CA GLU A 227 -11.24 -0.28 25.83
C GLU A 227 -12.73 -0.29 25.47
N GLY A 228 -13.17 -1.17 24.54
CA GLY A 228 -14.57 -1.37 24.21
C GLY A 228 -15.31 -0.16 23.63
N ARG A 229 -14.63 0.85 23.10
CA ARG A 229 -15.28 2.00 22.44
C ARG A 229 -15.76 1.61 21.05
N CYS A 230 -17.06 1.66 20.86
CA CYS A 230 -17.73 1.20 19.64
C CYS A 230 -17.48 2.07 18.39
N ILE A 231 -16.80 3.22 18.50
CA ILE A 231 -16.63 4.16 17.40
C ILE A 231 -15.17 4.63 17.37
N ASP A 232 -14.43 4.14 16.40
CA ASP A 232 -13.08 4.59 16.07
C ASP A 232 -13.13 5.93 15.32
N ARG A 233 -12.21 6.83 15.61
CA ARG A 233 -12.04 8.11 14.89
C ARG A 233 -11.77 7.88 13.40
N TYR A 234 -11.05 6.84 13.06
CA TYR A 234 -10.78 6.48 11.67
C TYR A 234 -12.08 6.07 10.94
N PHE A 235 -12.92 5.28 11.58
CA PHE A 235 -14.24 4.96 11.04
C PHE A 235 -15.06 6.23 10.77
N LEU A 236 -15.12 7.15 11.73
CA LEU A 236 -15.83 8.43 11.57
C LEU A 236 -15.26 9.29 10.45
N GLN A 237 -13.95 9.30 10.27
CA GLN A 237 -13.29 10.03 9.19
C GLN A 237 -13.70 9.48 7.82
N VAL A 238 -13.67 8.16 7.66
CA VAL A 238 -14.08 7.48 6.42
C VAL A 238 -15.58 7.71 6.15
N GLU A 239 -16.44 7.47 7.15
CA GLU A 239 -17.89 7.66 7.03
C GLU A 239 -18.23 9.11 6.61
N ASN A 240 -17.63 10.10 7.28
CA ASN A 240 -17.86 11.51 6.97
C ASN A 240 -17.43 11.86 5.54
N ALA A 241 -16.29 11.35 5.07
CA ALA A 241 -15.84 11.56 3.70
C ALA A 241 -16.79 10.93 2.67
N LEU A 242 -17.25 9.69 2.93
CA LEU A 242 -18.21 9.00 2.07
C LEU A 242 -19.57 9.71 2.03
N LEU A 243 -20.09 10.15 3.18
CA LEU A 243 -21.36 10.90 3.28
C LEU A 243 -21.31 12.22 2.50
N LYS A 244 -20.12 12.82 2.40
CA LYS A 244 -19.89 14.02 1.59
C LYS A 244 -19.59 13.73 0.11
N GLY A 245 -19.64 12.47 -0.30
CA GLY A 245 -19.51 12.03 -1.69
C GLY A 245 -18.09 11.86 -2.18
N ALA A 246 -17.12 11.62 -1.28
CA ALA A 246 -15.79 11.17 -1.68
C ALA A 246 -15.82 9.69 -2.09
N ARG A 247 -15.06 9.32 -3.13
CA ARG A 247 -14.86 7.93 -3.53
C ARG A 247 -13.68 7.36 -2.76
N ILE A 248 -13.91 6.37 -1.92
CA ILE A 248 -12.88 5.61 -1.20
C ILE A 248 -13.08 4.14 -1.56
N ASP A 249 -12.12 3.55 -2.30
CA ASP A 249 -12.23 2.18 -2.80
C ASP A 249 -11.53 1.17 -1.88
N ALA A 250 -10.60 1.62 -1.05
CA ALA A 250 -9.84 0.77 -0.15
C ALA A 250 -9.51 1.48 1.16
N ILE A 251 -9.48 0.71 2.25
CA ILE A 251 -9.09 1.15 3.59
C ILE A 251 -7.79 0.44 3.96
N GLY A 252 -6.74 1.22 4.20
CA GLY A 252 -5.47 0.76 4.71
C GLY A 252 -5.44 0.82 6.25
N MET A 253 -4.93 -0.23 6.87
CA MET A 253 -4.73 -0.31 8.31
C MET A 253 -3.29 -0.70 8.59
N GLN A 254 -2.55 0.12 9.31
CA GLN A 254 -1.11 -0.05 9.46
C GLN A 254 -0.71 -1.19 10.41
N PHE A 255 -1.55 -1.57 11.35
CA PHE A 255 -1.33 -2.70 12.26
C PHE A 255 0.09 -2.77 12.85
N HIS A 256 0.57 -1.69 13.46
CA HIS A 256 1.90 -1.63 14.09
C HIS A 256 2.00 -2.46 15.39
N MET A 257 1.42 -3.63 15.41
CA MET A 257 1.32 -4.51 16.59
C MET A 257 2.67 -4.90 17.19
N PHE A 258 3.71 -5.00 16.33
CA PHE A 258 5.03 -5.48 16.77
C PHE A 258 5.84 -4.47 17.59
N TYR A 259 5.41 -3.20 17.63
CA TYR A 259 6.11 -2.16 18.39
C TYR A 259 5.63 -2.00 19.84
N ARG A 260 4.52 -2.70 20.21
CA ARG A 260 3.87 -2.57 21.51
C ARG A 260 3.66 -3.92 22.20
N GLU A 261 4.59 -4.87 22.02
CA GLU A 261 4.48 -6.23 22.57
C GLU A 261 4.21 -6.24 24.10
N GLU A 262 4.76 -5.30 24.85
CA GLU A 262 4.58 -5.26 26.31
C GLU A 262 3.19 -4.73 26.75
N GLU A 263 2.52 -3.93 25.92
CA GLU A 263 1.22 -3.34 26.25
C GLU A 263 0.03 -4.23 25.87
N TYR A 264 0.19 -5.08 24.85
CA TYR A 264 -0.89 -5.94 24.34
C TYR A 264 -0.94 -7.34 24.97
N TYR A 265 0.10 -7.74 25.71
CA TYR A 265 0.21 -9.07 26.29
C TYR A 265 0.15 -9.05 27.83
N ASN A 266 -0.08 -7.92 28.46
CA ASN A 266 -0.40 -7.73 29.86
C ASN A 266 -1.88 -7.40 30.05
#